data_97847445e2a5451e44979e0618c6e25f
#
_entry.id   97847445e2a5451e44979e0618c6e25f
#
_cell.length_a   1.000
_cell.length_b   1.000
_cell.length_c   1.000
_cell.angle_alpha   90.00
_cell.angle_beta   90.00
_cell.angle_gamma   90.00
#
_symmetry.space_group_name_H-M   'P 1'
#
loop_
_entity.id
_entity.type
_entity.pdbx_description
1 polymer ?
#
loop_
_entity_poly.entity_id
_entity_poly.type
_entity_poly.pdbx_seq_one_letter_code
_entity_poly.pdbx_strand_id
1 'polypeptide(L)'
;AVYSYLNGTIDEKLPGTQIRLEPDWALQDPQDYIRTIQNTIPAVLQESGIEPADVIGIGIDCTACTMLPVKADGTPLSALLEYRDNPHAWVKLWKHHAAQPEADKINETARGMGERWLDRYGGKISSEWFFAKSLQILEEAPEVYAAADRFTEAADWVVWQLTGVETRNACTAGYKAIWSKREGFPSQEYFAALHPQLATIIDDKMTRNVRPLGEKAGGLSRQAAEWTGLKPGTAVALANVDAHVAVPASTVTEPGRMVMIMGTSTCIMVLGSEEHTVPGMCGCVEDGIVPGYFGYEAGQSCVGDHFAWFVENCVPESYQQEAQERKMDIHILLEEKAARLEVGESGLLALDWWNGNRSVLVDADLTGLLIGATLSTKPEEIYRALIEATAYGARIIIETFQDNGVPVHELVACGGLPEKNKLLMQIYADVIGLPIKVSASQQTSALGAAMFGAVAAGQATGGYNSIYDAAKVMAHLKDEMYIPNPDNLSVYELLFAEYVTLHDYFGRGGNSVMKRLKAIKANARK
;
A
#
# COMPACT_ATOMS: atom_id res chain seq x y z
N ALA A 1 3.96 0.25 21.17
CA ALA A 1 5.36 0.70 21.11
C ALA A 1 5.78 0.99 19.66
N VAL A 2 6.75 1.85 19.47
CA VAL A 2 7.32 2.21 18.15
C VAL A 2 8.84 2.08 18.23
N TYR A 3 9.44 1.53 17.19
CA TYR A 3 10.89 1.46 17.04
C TYR A 3 11.28 2.01 15.67
N SER A 4 12.14 3.02 15.64
CA SER A 4 12.65 3.60 14.41
C SER A 4 13.77 2.72 13.83
N TYR A 5 13.68 2.40 12.55
CA TYR A 5 14.73 1.66 11.86
C TYR A 5 16.06 2.43 11.89
N LEU A 6 17.16 1.73 12.12
CA LEU A 6 18.49 2.35 12.15
C LEU A 6 18.88 2.92 10.79
N ASN A 7 18.57 2.20 9.72
CA ASN A 7 18.92 2.61 8.37
C ASN A 7 17.73 3.24 7.62
N GLY A 8 16.50 3.08 8.10
CA GLY A 8 15.29 3.59 7.46
C GLY A 8 15.13 3.08 6.03
N THR A 9 14.83 3.98 5.10
CA THR A 9 14.93 3.72 3.67
C THR A 9 16.34 4.06 3.20
N ILE A 10 16.99 3.12 2.53
CA ILE A 10 18.33 3.26 1.96
C ILE A 10 18.14 3.59 0.47
N ASP A 11 18.33 4.85 0.09
CA ASP A 11 18.06 5.36 -1.27
C ASP A 11 19.18 6.26 -1.84
N GLU A 12 20.19 6.60 -1.03
CA GLU A 12 21.33 7.38 -1.49
C GLU A 12 22.63 6.57 -1.50
N LYS A 13 22.86 5.79 -0.44
CA LYS A 13 24.13 5.10 -0.22
C LYS A 13 23.96 3.86 0.65
N LEU A 14 24.66 2.78 0.30
CA LEU A 14 24.69 1.54 1.09
C LEU A 14 25.36 1.77 2.45
N PRO A 15 24.74 1.33 3.56
CA PRO A 15 25.27 1.52 4.90
C PRO A 15 26.66 0.90 5.07
N GLY A 16 27.56 1.66 5.69
CA GLY A 16 28.92 1.21 5.95
C GLY A 16 29.87 1.17 4.74
N THR A 17 29.41 1.61 3.56
CA THR A 17 30.20 1.60 2.30
C THR A 17 30.32 3.01 1.69
N GLN A 18 31.03 3.12 0.55
CA GLN A 18 31.04 4.32 -0.31
C GLN A 18 30.17 4.16 -1.56
N ILE A 19 29.42 3.06 -1.66
CA ILE A 19 28.62 2.74 -2.85
C ILE A 19 27.36 3.61 -2.83
N ARG A 20 27.22 4.45 -3.85
CA ARG A 20 26.02 5.24 -4.09
C ARG A 20 25.02 4.42 -4.86
N LEU A 21 23.75 4.61 -4.53
CA LEU A 21 22.63 4.03 -5.25
C LEU A 21 22.26 4.96 -6.42
N GLU A 22 21.85 4.36 -7.52
CA GLU A 22 21.27 5.08 -8.64
C GLU A 22 19.87 5.60 -8.30
N PRO A 23 19.34 6.58 -9.04
CA PRO A 23 17.97 7.05 -8.84
C PRO A 23 16.95 5.91 -8.86
N ASP A 24 15.85 6.10 -8.13
CA ASP A 24 14.73 5.17 -8.05
C ASP A 24 15.03 3.84 -7.28
N TRP A 25 16.22 3.73 -6.71
CA TRP A 25 16.51 2.66 -5.76
C TRP A 25 15.92 2.96 -4.39
N ALA A 26 15.35 1.94 -3.76
CA ALA A 26 14.90 2.01 -2.38
C ALA A 26 15.09 0.64 -1.71
N LEU A 27 16.00 0.60 -0.75
CA LEU A 27 16.38 -0.63 -0.04
C LEU A 27 16.07 -0.52 1.45
N GLN A 28 16.09 -1.67 2.14
CA GLN A 28 16.02 -1.75 3.61
C GLN A 28 16.99 -2.79 4.15
N ASP A 29 17.32 -2.65 5.44
CA ASP A 29 18.11 -3.63 6.20
C ASP A 29 17.15 -4.67 6.83
N PRO A 30 17.22 -5.96 6.48
CA PRO A 30 16.35 -6.97 7.09
C PRO A 30 16.55 -7.11 8.60
N GLN A 31 17.70 -6.70 9.14
CA GLN A 31 17.96 -6.70 10.58
C GLN A 31 17.09 -5.68 11.32
N ASP A 32 16.65 -4.61 10.66
CA ASP A 32 15.76 -3.63 11.27
C ASP A 32 14.38 -4.23 11.62
N TYR A 33 13.90 -5.21 10.85
CA TYR A 33 12.66 -5.93 11.17
C TYR A 33 12.82 -6.76 12.46
N ILE A 34 13.94 -7.46 12.60
CA ILE A 34 14.23 -8.25 13.82
C ILE A 34 14.41 -7.34 15.04
N ARG A 35 15.15 -6.22 14.87
CA ARG A 35 15.32 -5.23 15.95
C ARG A 35 13.99 -4.63 16.38
N THR A 36 13.08 -4.39 15.44
CA THR A 36 11.73 -3.90 15.76
C THR A 36 11.01 -4.88 16.66
N ILE A 37 11.00 -6.16 16.33
CA ILE A 37 10.37 -7.21 17.14
C ILE A 37 11.00 -7.28 18.54
N GLN A 38 12.34 -7.28 18.60
CA GLN A 38 13.11 -7.35 19.84
C GLN A 38 12.88 -6.17 20.78
N ASN A 39 12.51 -5.01 20.25
CA ASN A 39 12.30 -3.80 21.03
C ASN A 39 10.81 -3.53 21.33
N THR A 40 9.92 -3.77 20.35
CA THR A 40 8.51 -3.39 20.52
C THR A 40 7.71 -4.39 21.35
N ILE A 41 7.90 -5.69 21.16
CA ILE A 41 7.11 -6.69 21.91
C ILE A 41 7.43 -6.67 23.40
N PRO A 42 8.71 -6.71 23.85
CA PRO A 42 9.01 -6.58 25.28
C PRO A 42 8.51 -5.26 25.88
N ALA A 43 8.62 -4.14 25.12
CA ALA A 43 8.11 -2.85 25.59
C ALA A 43 6.59 -2.87 25.79
N VAL A 44 5.83 -3.44 24.85
CA VAL A 44 4.37 -3.58 24.98
C VAL A 44 3.98 -4.45 26.15
N LEU A 45 4.67 -5.57 26.37
CA LEU A 45 4.44 -6.43 27.53
C LEU A 45 4.67 -5.67 28.85
N GLN A 46 5.76 -4.92 28.93
CA GLN A 46 6.07 -4.12 30.11
C GLN A 46 5.04 -2.99 30.33
N GLU A 47 4.63 -2.30 29.27
CA GLU A 47 3.69 -1.18 29.34
C GLU A 47 2.27 -1.63 29.69
N SER A 48 1.82 -2.76 29.11
CA SER A 48 0.48 -3.28 29.35
C SER A 48 0.34 -4.07 30.64
N GLY A 49 1.44 -4.58 31.17
CA GLY A 49 1.43 -5.50 32.33
C GLY A 49 0.80 -6.87 32.03
N ILE A 50 0.61 -7.21 30.75
CA ILE A 50 0.10 -8.52 30.34
C ILE A 50 1.19 -9.57 30.53
N GLU A 51 0.84 -10.67 31.17
CA GLU A 51 1.74 -11.79 31.32
C GLU A 51 2.03 -12.45 29.94
N PRO A 52 3.28 -12.79 29.64
CA PRO A 52 3.62 -13.47 28.39
C PRO A 52 2.84 -14.76 28.12
N ALA A 53 2.29 -15.36 29.20
CA ALA A 53 1.46 -16.56 29.11
C ALA A 53 0.07 -16.31 28.52
N ASP A 54 -0.42 -15.10 28.63
CA ASP A 54 -1.75 -14.70 28.17
C ASP A 54 -1.76 -14.25 26.71
N VAL A 55 -0.58 -14.09 26.10
CA VAL A 55 -0.44 -13.81 24.67
C VAL A 55 -0.62 -15.11 23.88
N ILE A 56 -1.75 -15.22 23.20
CA ILE A 56 -2.16 -16.44 22.48
C ILE A 56 -1.65 -16.50 21.03
N GLY A 57 -1.41 -15.35 20.40
CA GLY A 57 -1.01 -15.32 19.01
C GLY A 57 -0.32 -14.03 18.60
N ILE A 58 0.43 -14.11 17.49
CA ILE A 58 1.14 -13.00 16.84
C ILE A 58 0.68 -12.94 15.39
N GLY A 59 0.33 -11.75 14.92
CA GLY A 59 0.13 -11.44 13.51
C GLY A 59 1.19 -10.45 13.03
N ILE A 60 1.63 -10.61 11.79
CA ILE A 60 2.62 -9.77 11.14
C ILE A 60 1.99 -9.17 9.89
N ASP A 61 2.10 -7.86 9.77
CA ASP A 61 1.87 -7.16 8.51
C ASP A 61 3.12 -6.40 8.08
N CYS A 62 3.28 -6.25 6.79
CA CYS A 62 4.35 -5.47 6.17
C CYS A 62 3.85 -4.80 4.90
N THR A 63 4.64 -3.86 4.38
CA THR A 63 4.43 -3.34 3.03
C THR A 63 4.55 -4.45 1.99
N ALA A 64 3.62 -4.49 1.04
CA ALA A 64 3.66 -5.42 -0.08
C ALA A 64 4.88 -5.20 -0.98
N CYS A 65 5.20 -6.16 -1.84
CA CYS A 65 6.31 -6.07 -2.81
C CYS A 65 7.70 -5.82 -2.19
N THR A 66 7.87 -5.98 -0.92
CA THR A 66 9.15 -5.82 -0.24
C THR A 66 9.83 -7.17 -0.19
N MET A 67 10.82 -7.40 -1.07
CA MET A 67 11.39 -8.72 -1.30
C MET A 67 12.90 -8.76 -1.08
N LEU A 68 13.42 -9.94 -0.73
CA LEU A 68 14.84 -10.15 -0.49
C LEU A 68 15.33 -11.53 -0.95
N PRO A 69 16.62 -11.62 -1.39
CA PRO A 69 17.31 -12.87 -1.63
C PRO A 69 17.88 -13.43 -0.32
N VAL A 70 17.64 -14.72 -0.07
CA VAL A 70 18.13 -15.40 1.14
C VAL A 70 18.73 -16.79 0.83
N LYS A 71 19.47 -17.33 1.79
CA LYS A 71 19.92 -18.72 1.78
C LYS A 71 18.79 -19.68 2.20
N ALA A 72 18.98 -20.96 2.03
CA ALA A 72 18.01 -22.00 2.36
C ALA A 72 17.59 -22.04 3.85
N ASP A 73 18.42 -21.48 4.73
CA ASP A 73 18.15 -21.35 6.16
C ASP A 73 17.48 -20.00 6.53
N GLY A 74 17.16 -19.16 5.53
CA GLY A 74 16.58 -17.83 5.72
C GLY A 74 17.60 -16.72 6.00
N THR A 75 18.91 -16.99 5.93
CA THR A 75 19.93 -15.96 6.09
C THR A 75 19.90 -14.99 4.91
N PRO A 76 19.68 -13.67 5.10
CA PRO A 76 19.71 -12.69 4.03
C PRO A 76 21.09 -12.59 3.39
N LEU A 77 21.18 -12.47 2.06
CA LEU A 77 22.48 -12.35 1.39
C LEU A 77 23.21 -11.08 1.82
N SER A 78 22.52 -9.99 2.12
CA SER A 78 23.12 -8.77 2.66
C SER A 78 23.85 -8.95 4.01
N ALA A 79 23.55 -10.01 4.76
CA ALA A 79 24.25 -10.34 6.00
C ALA A 79 25.58 -11.06 5.76
N LEU A 80 25.83 -11.57 4.56
CA LEU A 80 27.06 -12.29 4.19
C LEU A 80 28.12 -11.30 3.71
N LEU A 81 29.35 -11.45 4.20
CA LEU A 81 30.47 -10.53 3.88
C LEU A 81 30.73 -10.40 2.39
N GLU A 82 30.55 -11.47 1.62
CA GLU A 82 30.78 -11.52 0.17
C GLU A 82 29.72 -10.77 -0.65
N TYR A 83 28.50 -10.56 -0.11
CA TYR A 83 27.39 -9.91 -0.83
C TYR A 83 26.93 -8.59 -0.21
N ARG A 84 27.39 -8.27 1.01
CA ARG A 84 26.93 -7.07 1.74
C ARG A 84 27.16 -5.75 0.99
N ASP A 85 28.17 -5.70 0.15
CA ASP A 85 28.54 -4.54 -0.65
C ASP A 85 27.85 -4.53 -2.04
N ASN A 86 26.98 -5.52 -2.33
CA ASN A 86 26.17 -5.54 -3.54
C ASN A 86 24.74 -5.09 -3.23
N PRO A 87 24.26 -3.98 -3.82
CA PRO A 87 22.90 -3.46 -3.56
C PRO A 87 21.79 -4.47 -3.84
N HIS A 88 21.98 -5.37 -4.79
CA HIS A 88 20.99 -6.38 -5.15
C HIS A 88 20.80 -7.47 -4.08
N ALA A 89 21.74 -7.60 -3.14
CA ALA A 89 21.63 -8.53 -2.02
C ALA A 89 20.73 -8.02 -0.87
N TRP A 90 20.36 -6.74 -0.89
CA TRP A 90 19.55 -6.10 0.14
C TRP A 90 18.05 -6.23 -0.15
N VAL A 91 17.22 -5.93 0.87
CA VAL A 91 15.76 -5.89 0.70
C VAL A 91 15.39 -4.79 -0.28
N LYS A 92 14.70 -5.14 -1.37
CA LYS A 92 14.11 -4.17 -2.30
C LYS A 92 12.74 -3.76 -1.78
N LEU A 93 12.61 -2.50 -1.31
CA LEU A 93 11.38 -1.96 -0.74
C LEU A 93 10.28 -1.83 -1.82
N TRP A 94 9.01 -1.72 -1.41
CA TRP A 94 7.88 -1.53 -2.32
C TRP A 94 8.09 -0.38 -3.31
N LYS A 95 8.63 0.76 -2.85
CA LYS A 95 8.91 1.95 -3.69
C LYS A 95 10.25 1.89 -4.45
N HIS A 96 10.85 0.70 -4.61
CA HIS A 96 11.99 0.50 -5.50
C HIS A 96 11.52 0.46 -6.95
N HIS A 97 11.70 1.58 -7.67
CA HIS A 97 11.23 1.75 -9.04
C HIS A 97 12.30 1.48 -10.11
N ALA A 98 13.54 1.21 -9.71
CA ALA A 98 14.65 0.95 -10.63
C ALA A 98 14.45 -0.30 -11.52
N ALA A 99 13.50 -1.20 -11.19
CA ALA A 99 13.13 -2.35 -12.02
C ALA A 99 12.08 -2.03 -13.10
N GLN A 100 11.97 -0.77 -13.56
CA GLN A 100 10.99 -0.38 -14.57
C GLN A 100 11.23 -1.03 -15.95
N PRO A 101 12.48 -1.15 -16.46
CA PRO A 101 12.74 -1.87 -17.71
C PRO A 101 12.25 -3.32 -17.68
N GLU A 102 12.45 -4.01 -16.55
CA GLU A 102 12.03 -5.39 -16.37
C GLU A 102 10.51 -5.51 -16.28
N ALA A 103 9.83 -4.56 -15.62
CA ALA A 103 8.37 -4.51 -15.60
C ALA A 103 7.79 -4.29 -17.01
N ASP A 104 8.39 -3.44 -17.82
CA ASP A 104 7.98 -3.21 -19.21
C ASP A 104 8.16 -4.48 -20.04
N LYS A 105 9.30 -5.18 -19.89
CA LYS A 105 9.56 -6.47 -20.54
C LYS A 105 8.55 -7.55 -20.14
N ILE A 106 8.20 -7.62 -18.85
CA ILE A 106 7.17 -8.53 -18.33
C ILE A 106 5.81 -8.23 -18.98
N ASN A 107 5.41 -6.96 -19.02
CA ASN A 107 4.15 -6.52 -19.60
C ASN A 107 4.07 -6.81 -21.12
N GLU A 108 5.15 -6.56 -21.86
CA GLU A 108 5.24 -6.81 -23.31
C GLU A 108 5.18 -8.31 -23.61
N THR A 109 5.96 -9.11 -22.87
CA THR A 109 5.97 -10.57 -23.02
C THR A 109 4.59 -11.17 -22.71
N ALA A 110 3.94 -10.71 -21.63
CA ALA A 110 2.61 -11.18 -21.25
C ALA A 110 1.57 -10.89 -22.34
N ARG A 111 1.56 -9.68 -22.90
CA ARG A 111 0.67 -9.32 -24.01
C ARG A 111 0.99 -10.14 -25.28
N GLY A 112 2.27 -10.30 -25.59
CA GLY A 112 2.73 -11.07 -26.76
C GLY A 112 2.34 -12.55 -26.71
N MET A 113 2.28 -13.14 -25.51
CA MET A 113 1.88 -14.53 -25.27
C MET A 113 0.38 -14.67 -24.98
N GLY A 114 -0.37 -13.58 -24.83
CA GLY A 114 -1.81 -13.61 -24.51
C GLY A 114 -2.11 -14.08 -23.09
N GLU A 115 -1.24 -13.72 -22.14
CA GLU A 115 -1.37 -14.07 -20.72
C GLU A 115 -2.58 -13.38 -20.09
N ARG A 116 -3.58 -14.14 -19.69
CA ARG A 116 -4.86 -13.63 -19.14
C ARG A 116 -4.74 -13.08 -17.72
N TRP A 117 -3.72 -13.52 -16.98
CA TRP A 117 -3.49 -13.03 -15.61
C TRP A 117 -3.25 -11.51 -15.55
N LEU A 118 -2.80 -10.89 -16.66
CA LEU A 118 -2.54 -9.45 -16.72
C LEU A 118 -3.82 -8.62 -16.47
N ASP A 119 -4.98 -9.15 -16.85
CA ASP A 119 -6.28 -8.51 -16.63
C ASP A 119 -6.62 -8.34 -15.15
N ARG A 120 -6.16 -9.25 -14.28
CA ARG A 120 -6.33 -9.16 -12.82
C ARG A 120 -5.62 -7.96 -12.21
N TYR A 121 -4.66 -7.39 -12.92
CA TYR A 121 -3.86 -6.23 -12.49
C TYR A 121 -4.15 -4.99 -13.32
N GLY A 122 -5.37 -4.90 -13.87
CA GLY A 122 -5.79 -3.76 -14.66
C GLY A 122 -5.06 -3.61 -16.00
N GLY A 123 -4.44 -4.69 -16.51
CA GLY A 123 -3.73 -4.74 -17.80
C GLY A 123 -2.24 -4.42 -17.73
N LYS A 124 -1.66 -4.19 -16.54
CA LYS A 124 -0.26 -3.79 -16.39
C LYS A 124 0.26 -4.05 -14.97
N ILE A 125 1.47 -4.62 -14.85
CA ILE A 125 2.21 -4.63 -13.58
C ILE A 125 3.22 -3.49 -13.53
N SER A 126 3.64 -3.08 -12.33
CA SER A 126 4.63 -2.03 -12.12
C SER A 126 6.00 -2.59 -11.74
N SER A 127 7.02 -1.70 -11.77
CA SER A 127 8.38 -1.95 -11.30
C SER A 127 8.46 -2.38 -9.83
N GLU A 128 7.45 -2.08 -9.04
CA GLU A 128 7.40 -2.45 -7.62
C GLU A 128 7.31 -3.97 -7.39
N TRP A 129 6.86 -4.74 -8.37
CA TRP A 129 6.42 -6.11 -8.21
C TRP A 129 7.56 -7.13 -8.12
N PHE A 130 7.26 -8.25 -7.51
CA PHE A 130 8.22 -9.29 -7.15
C PHE A 130 9.07 -9.77 -8.36
N PHE A 131 8.42 -10.10 -9.48
CA PHE A 131 9.16 -10.63 -10.63
C PHE A 131 9.94 -9.58 -11.41
N ALA A 132 9.52 -8.31 -11.40
CA ALA A 132 10.31 -7.22 -11.98
C ALA A 132 11.64 -7.11 -11.22
N LYS A 133 11.60 -7.08 -9.89
CA LYS A 133 12.80 -7.03 -9.04
C LYS A 133 13.65 -8.30 -9.13
N SER A 134 13.02 -9.48 -9.26
CA SER A 134 13.77 -10.73 -9.42
C SER A 134 14.50 -10.80 -10.76
N LEU A 135 13.86 -10.31 -11.83
CA LEU A 135 14.47 -10.22 -13.16
C LEU A 135 15.61 -9.20 -13.16
N GLN A 136 15.44 -8.04 -12.51
CA GLN A 136 16.50 -7.06 -12.34
C GLN A 136 17.73 -7.66 -11.63
N ILE A 137 17.51 -8.41 -10.54
CA ILE A 137 18.64 -9.09 -9.85
C ILE A 137 19.35 -10.07 -10.80
N LEU A 138 18.60 -10.79 -11.61
CA LEU A 138 19.19 -11.75 -12.56
C LEU A 138 20.00 -11.03 -13.65
N GLU A 139 19.49 -9.94 -14.21
CA GLU A 139 20.13 -9.24 -15.34
C GLU A 139 21.30 -8.36 -14.90
N GLU A 140 21.22 -7.70 -13.73
CA GLU A 140 22.22 -6.75 -13.25
C GLU A 140 23.25 -7.36 -12.27
N ALA A 141 22.88 -8.42 -11.54
CA ALA A 141 23.73 -9.10 -10.54
C ALA A 141 23.52 -10.63 -10.57
N PRO A 142 23.89 -11.30 -11.68
CA PRO A 142 23.66 -12.75 -11.84
C PRO A 142 24.36 -13.60 -10.76
N GLU A 143 25.43 -13.11 -10.15
CA GLU A 143 26.08 -13.76 -9.02
C GLU A 143 25.22 -13.73 -7.75
N VAL A 144 24.47 -12.67 -7.49
CA VAL A 144 23.50 -12.57 -6.39
C VAL A 144 22.32 -13.50 -6.66
N TYR A 145 21.80 -13.49 -7.90
CA TYR A 145 20.75 -14.40 -8.31
C TYR A 145 21.16 -15.88 -8.12
N ALA A 146 22.35 -16.24 -8.55
CA ALA A 146 22.88 -17.61 -8.39
C ALA A 146 23.07 -17.99 -6.92
N ALA A 147 23.55 -17.05 -6.09
CA ALA A 147 23.83 -17.27 -4.67
C ALA A 147 22.56 -17.39 -3.83
N ALA A 148 21.45 -16.78 -4.24
CA ALA A 148 20.18 -16.87 -3.55
C ALA A 148 19.59 -18.29 -3.66
N ASP A 149 19.31 -18.91 -2.54
CA ASP A 149 18.56 -20.17 -2.52
C ASP A 149 17.05 -19.91 -2.56
N ARG A 150 16.61 -18.75 -2.03
CA ARG A 150 15.21 -18.31 -2.06
C ARG A 150 15.09 -16.81 -2.33
N PHE A 151 14.02 -16.43 -3.03
CA PHE A 151 13.47 -15.09 -3.05
C PHE A 151 12.16 -15.09 -2.25
N THR A 152 12.04 -14.21 -1.28
CA THR A 152 10.88 -14.15 -0.37
C THR A 152 10.42 -12.72 -0.15
N GLU A 153 9.14 -12.53 0.16
CA GLU A 153 8.61 -11.26 0.69
C GLU A 153 9.10 -11.05 2.12
N ALA A 154 9.36 -9.80 2.50
CA ALA A 154 9.81 -9.47 3.85
C ALA A 154 8.82 -9.94 4.93
N ALA A 155 7.53 -9.84 4.65
CA ALA A 155 6.48 -10.32 5.54
C ALA A 155 6.60 -11.82 5.84
N ASP A 156 6.74 -12.65 4.79
CA ASP A 156 6.92 -14.10 4.91
C ASP A 156 8.27 -14.42 5.57
N TRP A 157 9.32 -13.64 5.25
CA TRP A 157 10.62 -13.82 5.86
C TRP A 157 10.61 -13.58 7.38
N VAL A 158 9.92 -12.53 7.84
CA VAL A 158 9.76 -12.25 9.28
C VAL A 158 9.05 -13.40 9.98
N VAL A 159 7.97 -13.92 9.40
CA VAL A 159 7.27 -15.10 9.93
C VAL A 159 8.18 -16.32 9.97
N TRP A 160 9.01 -16.51 8.92
CA TRP A 160 10.00 -17.58 8.91
C TRP A 160 11.04 -17.43 10.03
N GLN A 161 11.56 -16.23 10.30
CA GLN A 161 12.47 -15.99 11.42
C GLN A 161 11.79 -16.26 12.79
N LEU A 162 10.51 -15.95 12.93
CA LEU A 162 9.77 -16.19 14.17
C LEU A 162 9.49 -17.67 14.41
N THR A 163 9.24 -18.44 13.38
CA THR A 163 8.74 -19.83 13.50
C THR A 163 9.78 -20.89 13.16
N GLY A 164 10.78 -20.53 12.35
CA GLY A 164 11.68 -21.50 11.71
C GLY A 164 11.06 -22.23 10.52
N VAL A 165 9.86 -21.84 10.07
CA VAL A 165 9.11 -22.48 8.97
C VAL A 165 8.96 -21.52 7.81
N GLU A 166 9.50 -21.90 6.64
CA GLU A 166 9.28 -21.17 5.39
C GLU A 166 7.81 -21.29 4.98
N THR A 167 7.14 -20.16 4.83
CA THR A 167 5.75 -20.08 4.36
C THR A 167 5.62 -18.98 3.32
N ARG A 168 4.56 -19.05 2.50
CA ARG A 168 4.15 -17.98 1.61
C ARG A 168 2.66 -17.74 1.75
N ASN A 169 2.27 -16.50 1.98
CA ASN A 169 0.87 -16.12 2.14
C ASN A 169 0.20 -15.81 0.79
N ALA A 170 -1.11 -16.10 0.70
CA ALA A 170 -1.91 -15.88 -0.51
C ALA A 170 -2.04 -14.40 -0.88
N CYS A 171 -1.98 -13.48 0.08
CA CYS A 171 -2.10 -12.04 -0.16
C CYS A 171 -0.92 -11.52 -1.00
N THR A 172 0.31 -11.61 -0.50
CA THR A 172 1.48 -11.11 -1.24
C THR A 172 1.73 -11.90 -2.52
N ALA A 173 1.52 -13.23 -2.50
CA ALA A 173 1.66 -14.06 -3.68
C ALA A 173 0.67 -13.65 -4.79
N GLY A 174 -0.57 -13.40 -4.43
CA GLY A 174 -1.63 -13.01 -5.35
C GLY A 174 -1.46 -11.60 -5.87
N TYR A 175 -1.30 -10.61 -4.99
CA TYR A 175 -1.24 -9.22 -5.43
C TYR A 175 0.06 -8.84 -6.12
N LYS A 176 1.19 -9.43 -5.74
CA LYS A 176 2.50 -8.90 -6.16
C LYS A 176 3.43 -9.93 -6.82
N ALA A 177 3.06 -11.23 -6.82
CA ALA A 177 3.82 -12.30 -7.47
C ALA A 177 2.99 -13.14 -8.46
N ILE A 178 1.94 -12.57 -9.02
CA ILE A 178 1.14 -13.14 -10.14
C ILE A 178 0.61 -14.56 -9.84
N TRP A 179 0.35 -14.86 -8.57
CA TRP A 179 -0.25 -16.13 -8.19
C TRP A 179 -1.77 -16.05 -8.18
N SER A 180 -2.41 -17.13 -8.56
CA SER A 180 -3.86 -17.30 -8.44
C SER A 180 -4.15 -18.63 -7.74
N LYS A 181 -5.15 -18.62 -6.85
CA LYS A 181 -5.61 -19.83 -6.17
C LYS A 181 -6.07 -20.91 -7.16
N ARG A 182 -6.62 -20.52 -8.31
CA ARG A 182 -7.14 -21.43 -9.33
C ARG A 182 -6.09 -21.93 -10.33
N GLU A 183 -5.15 -21.06 -10.72
CA GLU A 183 -4.20 -21.32 -11.81
C GLU A 183 -2.75 -21.50 -11.32
N GLY A 184 -2.46 -21.09 -10.07
CA GLY A 184 -1.09 -21.05 -9.55
C GLY A 184 -0.30 -19.86 -10.08
N PHE A 185 1.01 -20.03 -10.24
CA PHE A 185 1.92 -19.07 -10.87
C PHE A 185 1.88 -19.19 -12.40
N PRO A 186 2.33 -18.17 -13.15
CA PRO A 186 2.53 -18.28 -14.60
C PRO A 186 3.37 -19.50 -15.01
N SER A 187 3.25 -19.91 -16.27
CA SER A 187 3.91 -21.11 -16.78
C SER A 187 5.43 -20.97 -16.87
N GLN A 188 6.14 -22.11 -16.91
CA GLN A 188 7.59 -22.12 -17.14
C GLN A 188 7.95 -21.53 -18.50
N GLU A 189 7.10 -21.74 -19.52
CA GLU A 189 7.27 -21.18 -20.86
C GLU A 189 7.21 -19.65 -20.83
N TYR A 190 6.31 -19.07 -20.03
CA TYR A 190 6.25 -17.63 -19.84
C TYR A 190 7.54 -17.10 -19.21
N PHE A 191 7.99 -17.70 -18.11
CA PHE A 191 9.23 -17.29 -17.46
C PHE A 191 10.46 -17.50 -18.35
N ALA A 192 10.51 -18.58 -19.13
CA ALA A 192 11.57 -18.82 -20.11
C ALA A 192 11.61 -17.76 -21.23
N ALA A 193 10.46 -17.26 -21.64
CA ALA A 193 10.37 -16.19 -22.63
C ALA A 193 10.91 -14.84 -22.10
N LEU A 194 10.82 -14.59 -20.79
CA LEU A 194 11.46 -13.43 -20.14
C LEU A 194 12.97 -13.60 -20.08
N HIS A 195 13.44 -14.71 -19.54
CA HIS A 195 14.84 -15.05 -19.46
C HIS A 195 14.98 -16.57 -19.23
N PRO A 196 15.88 -17.30 -19.94
CA PRO A 196 16.00 -18.75 -19.81
C PRO A 196 16.21 -19.25 -18.37
N GLN A 197 16.96 -18.53 -17.55
CA GLN A 197 17.21 -18.86 -16.15
C GLN A 197 16.03 -18.59 -15.22
N LEU A 198 14.99 -17.88 -15.68
CA LEU A 198 13.75 -17.70 -14.91
C LEU A 198 12.77 -18.87 -15.09
N ALA A 199 12.96 -19.74 -16.08
CA ALA A 199 12.03 -20.84 -16.37
C ALA A 199 11.61 -21.64 -15.12
N THR A 200 12.55 -21.88 -14.23
CA THR A 200 12.37 -22.68 -13.01
C THR A 200 12.34 -21.85 -11.71
N ILE A 201 12.22 -20.52 -11.80
CA ILE A 201 12.30 -19.64 -10.63
C ILE A 201 11.36 -20.05 -9.50
N ILE A 202 10.14 -20.51 -9.83
CA ILE A 202 9.15 -20.92 -8.84
C ILE A 202 9.62 -22.16 -8.07
N ASP A 203 10.19 -23.13 -8.77
CA ASP A 203 10.62 -24.40 -8.18
C ASP A 203 11.98 -24.28 -7.48
N ASP A 204 12.91 -23.52 -8.06
CA ASP A 204 14.27 -23.39 -7.58
C ASP A 204 14.45 -22.32 -6.49
N LYS A 205 13.71 -21.21 -6.60
CA LYS A 205 13.95 -20.00 -5.79
C LYS A 205 12.75 -19.56 -4.95
N MET A 206 11.61 -20.25 -5.05
CA MET A 206 10.38 -19.91 -4.34
C MET A 206 9.74 -21.20 -3.80
N THR A 207 8.57 -21.09 -3.20
CA THR A 207 7.75 -22.25 -2.84
C THR A 207 6.39 -22.17 -3.53
N ARG A 208 5.88 -23.32 -3.98
CA ARG A 208 4.49 -23.46 -4.47
C ARG A 208 3.48 -23.61 -3.33
N ASN A 209 3.94 -23.78 -2.09
CA ASN A 209 3.09 -23.92 -0.93
C ASN A 209 2.58 -22.53 -0.46
N VAL A 210 1.70 -21.95 -1.26
CA VAL A 210 0.99 -20.71 -0.90
C VAL A 210 -0.19 -21.08 -0.02
N ARG A 211 -0.28 -20.47 1.15
CA ARG A 211 -1.26 -20.81 2.18
C ARG A 211 -2.27 -19.67 2.38
N PRO A 212 -3.54 -19.99 2.68
CA PRO A 212 -4.59 -19.01 2.88
C PRO A 212 -4.39 -18.19 4.16
N LEU A 213 -4.89 -16.95 4.14
CA LEU A 213 -4.84 -16.04 5.29
C LEU A 213 -5.61 -16.60 6.51
N GLY A 214 -5.11 -16.27 7.69
CA GLY A 214 -5.70 -16.74 8.97
C GLY A 214 -5.19 -18.09 9.43
N GLU A 215 -4.47 -18.86 8.62
CA GLU A 215 -3.83 -20.08 9.07
C GLU A 215 -2.63 -19.79 9.98
N LYS A 216 -2.36 -20.72 10.88
CA LYS A 216 -1.16 -20.71 11.71
C LYS A 216 0.06 -21.12 10.87
N ALA A 217 1.02 -20.22 10.70
CA ALA A 217 2.29 -20.52 10.04
C ALA A 217 3.12 -21.54 10.84
N GLY A 218 3.18 -21.33 12.14
CA GLY A 218 3.91 -22.17 13.08
C GLY A 218 3.72 -21.71 14.52
N GLY A 219 4.44 -22.33 15.45
CA GLY A 219 4.63 -21.81 16.80
C GLY A 219 5.89 -20.97 16.90
N LEU A 220 5.90 -20.00 17.79
CA LEU A 220 7.07 -19.18 18.07
C LEU A 220 8.26 -20.08 18.45
N SER A 221 9.38 -19.92 17.76
CA SER A 221 10.60 -20.68 18.00
C SER A 221 11.23 -20.32 19.36
N ARG A 222 12.12 -21.14 19.89
CA ARG A 222 12.85 -20.81 21.13
C ARG A 222 13.65 -19.52 21.00
N GLN A 223 14.32 -19.34 19.87
CA GLN A 223 15.12 -18.14 19.59
C GLN A 223 14.22 -16.88 19.55
N ALA A 224 13.11 -16.95 18.85
CA ALA A 224 12.19 -15.82 18.77
C ALA A 224 11.48 -15.54 20.12
N ALA A 225 11.27 -16.56 20.94
CA ALA A 225 10.79 -16.39 22.31
C ALA A 225 11.80 -15.62 23.19
N GLU A 226 13.10 -15.86 23.02
CA GLU A 226 14.15 -15.08 23.69
C GLU A 226 14.16 -13.61 23.22
N TRP A 227 13.86 -13.34 21.95
CA TRP A 227 13.75 -11.97 21.40
C TRP A 227 12.55 -11.20 21.95
N THR A 228 11.46 -11.88 22.16
CA THR A 228 10.15 -11.25 22.43
C THR A 228 9.73 -11.29 23.90
N GLY A 229 10.34 -12.17 24.69
CA GLY A 229 9.88 -12.47 26.04
C GLY A 229 8.60 -13.32 26.11
N LEU A 230 8.06 -13.74 24.95
CA LEU A 230 6.88 -14.59 24.84
C LEU A 230 7.22 -16.08 25.04
N LYS A 231 6.20 -16.93 25.16
CA LYS A 231 6.40 -18.37 25.31
C LYS A 231 6.72 -19.04 23.96
N PRO A 232 7.68 -19.97 23.91
CA PRO A 232 7.82 -20.86 22.77
C PRO A 232 6.50 -21.57 22.46
N GLY A 233 6.14 -21.66 21.17
CA GLY A 233 4.89 -22.28 20.73
C GLY A 233 3.69 -21.33 20.62
N THR A 234 3.77 -20.07 21.11
CA THR A 234 2.77 -19.04 20.83
C THR A 234 2.46 -19.04 19.33
N ALA A 235 1.18 -19.04 18.97
CA ALA A 235 0.78 -19.13 17.57
C ALA A 235 1.28 -17.93 16.78
N VAL A 236 1.85 -18.16 15.59
CA VAL A 236 2.21 -17.12 14.64
C VAL A 236 1.36 -17.32 13.39
N ALA A 237 0.59 -16.29 13.02
CA ALA A 237 -0.21 -16.30 11.81
C ALA A 237 0.68 -16.22 10.55
N LEU A 238 0.16 -16.64 9.42
CA LEU A 238 0.71 -16.26 8.13
C LEU A 238 0.75 -14.73 8.02
N ALA A 239 1.78 -14.22 7.39
CA ALA A 239 1.94 -12.79 7.18
C ALA A 239 0.86 -12.22 6.26
N ASN A 240 0.70 -10.91 6.29
CA ASN A 240 -0.24 -10.21 5.43
C ASN A 240 0.32 -8.83 5.02
N VAL A 241 -0.41 -8.13 4.16
CA VAL A 241 -0.10 -6.75 3.75
C VAL A 241 -0.80 -5.77 4.70
N ASP A 242 -0.10 -4.72 5.10
CA ASP A 242 -0.53 -3.68 6.05
C ASP A 242 -1.89 -3.05 5.67
N ALA A 243 -2.08 -2.67 4.41
CA ALA A 243 -3.34 -2.13 3.93
C ALA A 243 -4.47 -3.18 3.89
N HIS A 244 -4.15 -4.44 3.61
CA HIS A 244 -5.16 -5.49 3.50
C HIS A 244 -5.69 -5.95 4.87
N VAL A 245 -4.84 -6.03 5.90
CA VAL A 245 -5.30 -6.35 7.26
C VAL A 245 -6.20 -5.26 7.85
N ALA A 246 -6.06 -4.02 7.39
CA ALA A 246 -6.92 -2.92 7.81
C ALA A 246 -8.39 -3.11 7.39
N VAL A 247 -8.68 -3.93 6.37
CA VAL A 247 -10.05 -4.14 5.87
C VAL A 247 -10.94 -4.81 6.93
N PRO A 248 -10.66 -6.01 7.43
CA PRO A 248 -11.47 -6.60 8.50
C PRO A 248 -11.40 -5.81 9.81
N ALA A 249 -10.27 -5.13 10.10
CA ALA A 249 -10.13 -4.26 11.26
C ALA A 249 -10.98 -2.97 11.17
N SER A 250 -11.43 -2.62 9.97
CA SER A 250 -12.42 -1.57 9.71
C SER A 250 -13.85 -2.11 9.63
N THR A 251 -14.13 -3.29 10.18
CA THR A 251 -15.41 -3.99 10.17
C THR A 251 -15.91 -4.42 8.78
N VAL A 252 -15.09 -4.34 7.75
CA VAL A 252 -15.46 -4.70 6.37
C VAL A 252 -15.08 -6.16 6.12
N THR A 253 -16.07 -7.02 6.13
CA THR A 253 -15.92 -8.47 5.95
C THR A 253 -16.82 -9.04 4.86
N GLU A 254 -17.55 -8.19 4.13
CA GLU A 254 -18.48 -8.58 3.08
C GLU A 254 -18.49 -7.56 1.93
N PRO A 255 -18.94 -7.93 0.71
CA PRO A 255 -19.05 -7.03 -0.43
C PRO A 255 -19.98 -5.84 -0.19
N GLY A 256 -19.84 -4.80 -1.03
CA GLY A 256 -20.66 -3.58 -0.98
C GLY A 256 -20.10 -2.47 -0.09
N ARG A 257 -19.05 -2.76 0.66
CA ARG A 257 -18.35 -1.79 1.52
C ARG A 257 -16.89 -1.65 1.09
N MET A 258 -16.42 -0.43 1.03
CA MET A 258 -15.05 -0.10 0.62
C MET A 258 -14.28 0.52 1.78
N VAL A 259 -13.02 0.16 1.93
CA VAL A 259 -12.11 0.77 2.91
C VAL A 259 -11.14 1.70 2.20
N MET A 260 -11.01 2.93 2.71
CA MET A 260 -10.01 3.92 2.31
C MET A 260 -9.00 4.09 3.45
N ILE A 261 -7.76 3.63 3.23
CA ILE A 261 -6.65 3.80 4.17
C ILE A 261 -5.92 5.08 3.77
N MET A 262 -6.24 6.19 4.46
CA MET A 262 -5.87 7.54 4.05
C MET A 262 -4.69 8.06 4.87
N GLY A 263 -3.56 8.23 4.19
CA GLY A 263 -2.31 8.75 4.75
C GLY A 263 -1.57 9.64 3.75
N THR A 264 -0.28 9.43 3.61
CA THR A 264 0.60 10.01 2.57
C THR A 264 0.03 9.79 1.17
N SER A 265 -0.35 8.56 0.89
CA SER A 265 -1.17 8.10 -0.24
C SER A 265 -2.50 7.54 0.29
N THR A 266 -3.41 7.15 -0.58
CA THR A 266 -4.61 6.41 -0.17
C THR A 266 -4.62 5.04 -0.84
N CYS A 267 -4.69 3.98 -0.03
CA CYS A 267 -5.02 2.64 -0.51
C CYS A 267 -6.53 2.43 -0.41
N ILE A 268 -7.11 1.86 -1.44
CA ILE A 268 -8.55 1.63 -1.55
C ILE A 268 -8.78 0.14 -1.75
N MET A 269 -9.57 -0.45 -0.85
CA MET A 269 -9.85 -1.89 -0.85
C MET A 269 -11.35 -2.14 -0.87
N VAL A 270 -11.78 -3.08 -1.72
CA VAL A 270 -13.18 -3.53 -1.78
C VAL A 270 -13.23 -5.05 -1.93
N LEU A 271 -14.28 -5.67 -1.39
CA LEU A 271 -14.56 -7.09 -1.54
C LEU A 271 -15.61 -7.31 -2.62
N GLY A 272 -15.45 -8.36 -3.43
CA GLY A 272 -16.42 -8.81 -4.41
C GLY A 272 -16.75 -10.29 -4.23
N SER A 273 -17.97 -10.68 -4.61
CA SER A 273 -18.39 -12.09 -4.57
C SER A 273 -17.85 -12.91 -5.75
N GLU A 274 -17.53 -12.24 -6.84
CA GLU A 274 -17.07 -12.82 -8.10
C GLU A 274 -15.83 -12.09 -8.61
N GLU A 275 -15.10 -12.73 -9.50
CA GLU A 275 -13.95 -12.14 -10.20
C GLU A 275 -14.44 -11.24 -11.34
N HIS A 276 -14.13 -9.96 -11.27
CA HIS A 276 -14.39 -8.98 -12.33
C HIS A 276 -13.07 -8.37 -12.81
N THR A 277 -12.95 -8.19 -14.13
CA THR A 277 -11.86 -7.39 -14.69
C THR A 277 -12.20 -5.92 -14.56
N VAL A 278 -11.45 -5.20 -13.73
CA VAL A 278 -11.64 -3.77 -13.51
C VAL A 278 -10.41 -3.03 -14.04
N PRO A 279 -10.52 -2.27 -15.13
CA PRO A 279 -9.38 -1.58 -15.74
C PRO A 279 -8.68 -0.61 -14.78
N GLY A 280 -7.35 -0.59 -14.78
CA GLY A 280 -6.56 0.36 -13.99
C GLY A 280 -6.51 0.07 -12.49
N MET A 281 -6.96 -1.10 -12.02
CA MET A 281 -6.83 -1.52 -10.63
C MET A 281 -5.50 -2.22 -10.36
N CYS A 282 -5.06 -2.18 -9.10
CA CYS A 282 -3.75 -2.71 -8.72
C CYS A 282 -3.74 -4.24 -8.53
N GLY A 283 -4.90 -4.87 -8.43
CA GLY A 283 -5.03 -6.31 -8.30
C GLY A 283 -6.40 -6.78 -7.87
N CYS A 284 -6.74 -8.01 -8.29
CA CYS A 284 -7.90 -8.77 -7.85
C CYS A 284 -7.43 -10.17 -7.45
N VAL A 285 -7.64 -10.56 -6.18
CA VAL A 285 -7.13 -11.84 -5.64
C VAL A 285 -8.20 -12.55 -4.84
N GLU A 286 -8.48 -13.81 -5.21
CA GLU A 286 -9.35 -14.71 -4.45
C GLU A 286 -8.69 -15.03 -3.10
N ASP A 287 -9.40 -14.81 -1.98
CA ASP A 287 -8.90 -14.96 -0.60
C ASP A 287 -7.73 -14.03 -0.25
N GLY A 288 -7.49 -12.98 -1.04
CA GLY A 288 -6.32 -12.12 -0.85
C GLY A 288 -6.44 -11.10 0.28
N ILE A 289 -7.65 -10.78 0.75
CA ILE A 289 -7.94 -9.87 1.87
C ILE A 289 -8.70 -10.60 2.97
N VAL A 290 -9.86 -11.13 2.62
CA VAL A 290 -10.74 -11.90 3.52
C VAL A 290 -11.06 -13.22 2.82
N PRO A 291 -10.87 -14.38 3.47
CA PRO A 291 -11.19 -15.67 2.88
C PRO A 291 -12.66 -15.75 2.41
N GLY A 292 -12.90 -16.33 1.25
CA GLY A 292 -14.24 -16.51 0.67
C GLY A 292 -14.67 -15.39 -0.28
N TYR A 293 -13.88 -14.34 -0.46
CA TYR A 293 -14.16 -13.23 -1.38
C TYR A 293 -12.97 -12.91 -2.28
N PHE A 294 -13.27 -12.21 -3.36
CA PHE A 294 -12.25 -11.55 -4.18
C PHE A 294 -11.92 -10.20 -3.57
N GLY A 295 -10.66 -9.97 -3.24
CA GLY A 295 -10.18 -8.68 -2.78
C GLY A 295 -9.67 -7.85 -3.96
N TYR A 296 -10.11 -6.61 -4.06
CA TYR A 296 -9.65 -5.65 -5.07
C TYR A 296 -8.84 -4.56 -4.40
N GLU A 297 -7.73 -4.19 -5.05
CA GLU A 297 -6.84 -3.10 -4.63
C GLU A 297 -6.83 -2.00 -5.68
N ALA A 298 -7.00 -0.76 -5.23
CA ALA A 298 -6.80 0.46 -5.98
C ALA A 298 -6.07 1.49 -5.10
N GLY A 299 -5.73 2.67 -5.63
CA GLY A 299 -5.18 3.73 -4.80
C GLY A 299 -4.81 5.00 -5.53
N GLN A 300 -4.55 6.03 -4.74
CA GLN A 300 -4.05 7.33 -5.17
C GLN A 300 -2.62 7.50 -4.66
N SER A 301 -1.70 7.89 -5.54
CA SER A 301 -0.26 7.96 -5.22
C SER A 301 0.10 9.11 -4.28
N CYS A 302 -0.73 10.14 -4.23
CA CYS A 302 -0.44 11.38 -3.51
C CYS A 302 -1.74 11.96 -2.92
N VAL A 303 -1.84 11.98 -1.59
CA VAL A 303 -2.96 12.60 -0.86
C VAL A 303 -2.38 13.46 0.25
N GLY A 304 -1.91 12.89 1.37
CA GLY A 304 -1.29 13.66 2.44
C GLY A 304 -0.02 14.40 2.02
N ASP A 305 0.81 13.77 1.19
CA ASP A 305 2.03 14.41 0.63
C ASP A 305 1.72 15.66 -0.19
N HIS A 306 0.59 15.68 -0.86
CA HIS A 306 0.10 16.81 -1.63
C HIS A 306 -0.11 18.04 -0.76
N PHE A 307 -0.75 17.85 0.40
CA PHE A 307 -0.99 18.91 1.37
C PHE A 307 0.31 19.36 2.04
N ALA A 308 1.18 18.41 2.40
CA ALA A 308 2.49 18.72 2.96
C ALA A 308 3.34 19.52 1.97
N TRP A 309 3.43 19.09 0.72
CA TRP A 309 4.13 19.83 -0.34
C TRP A 309 3.60 21.26 -0.49
N PHE A 310 2.27 21.44 -0.48
CA PHE A 310 1.67 22.75 -0.61
C PHE A 310 2.04 23.67 0.55
N VAL A 311 1.95 23.17 1.77
CA VAL A 311 2.30 23.94 2.98
C VAL A 311 3.77 24.33 2.99
N GLU A 312 4.67 23.42 2.62
CA GLU A 312 6.11 23.67 2.63
C GLU A 312 6.57 24.64 1.52
N ASN A 313 5.92 24.60 0.35
CA ASN A 313 6.44 25.30 -0.83
C ASN A 313 5.59 26.48 -1.30
N CYS A 314 4.32 26.58 -0.90
CA CYS A 314 3.37 27.52 -1.52
C CYS A 314 2.64 28.42 -0.52
N VAL A 315 2.70 28.15 0.78
CA VAL A 315 1.99 28.94 1.79
C VAL A 315 2.88 30.11 2.27
N PRO A 316 2.39 31.38 2.20
CA PRO A 316 3.14 32.54 2.65
C PRO A 316 3.50 32.49 4.13
N GLU A 317 4.64 33.06 4.50
CA GLU A 317 5.13 33.14 5.88
C GLU A 317 4.12 33.78 6.86
N SER A 318 3.29 34.71 6.38
CA SER A 318 2.22 35.32 7.20
C SER A 318 1.22 34.32 7.76
N TYR A 319 0.95 33.24 7.05
CA TYR A 319 0.08 32.14 7.54
C TYR A 319 0.80 31.32 8.60
N GLN A 320 2.11 31.07 8.44
CA GLN A 320 2.92 30.40 9.44
C GLN A 320 2.96 31.20 10.73
N GLN A 321 3.12 32.53 10.63
CA GLN A 321 3.09 33.43 11.78
C GLN A 321 1.72 33.44 12.47
N GLU A 322 0.62 33.51 11.71
CA GLU A 322 -0.75 33.42 12.25
C GLU A 322 -0.97 32.09 12.99
N ALA A 323 -0.52 30.97 12.43
CA ALA A 323 -0.63 29.66 13.06
C ALA A 323 0.16 29.60 14.38
N GLN A 324 1.39 30.14 14.41
CA GLN A 324 2.22 30.24 15.62
C GLN A 324 1.58 31.09 16.69
N GLU A 325 1.09 32.31 16.35
CA GLU A 325 0.38 33.18 17.27
C GLU A 325 -0.85 32.53 17.88
N ARG A 326 -1.61 31.78 17.06
CA ARG A 326 -2.79 31.01 17.47
C ARG A 326 -2.45 29.67 18.15
N LYS A 327 -1.15 29.30 18.22
CA LYS A 327 -0.65 28.03 18.80
C LYS A 327 -1.34 26.79 18.18
N MET A 328 -1.48 26.79 16.88
CA MET A 328 -2.11 25.70 16.13
C MET A 328 -1.22 25.25 14.96
N ASP A 329 -1.49 24.04 14.48
CA ASP A 329 -0.86 23.52 13.28
C ASP A 329 -1.33 24.30 12.05
N ILE A 330 -0.44 24.53 11.08
CA ILE A 330 -0.74 25.26 9.85
C ILE A 330 -1.82 24.59 9.00
N HIS A 331 -1.89 23.25 9.01
CA HIS A 331 -2.94 22.52 8.33
C HIS A 331 -4.31 22.79 8.95
N ILE A 332 -4.39 22.91 10.28
CA ILE A 332 -5.62 23.25 10.99
C ILE A 332 -6.06 24.70 10.64
N LEU A 333 -5.11 25.64 10.56
CA LEU A 333 -5.42 27.00 10.15
C LEU A 333 -5.97 27.07 8.73
N LEU A 334 -5.35 26.35 7.79
CA LEU A 334 -5.82 26.30 6.40
C LEU A 334 -7.17 25.59 6.28
N GLU A 335 -7.40 24.52 7.06
CA GLU A 335 -8.69 23.83 7.15
C GLU A 335 -9.78 24.76 7.64
N GLU A 336 -9.56 25.51 8.75
CA GLU A 336 -10.52 26.47 9.27
C GLU A 336 -10.89 27.58 8.26
N LYS A 337 -9.88 28.07 7.51
CA LYS A 337 -10.10 29.09 6.47
C LYS A 337 -10.83 28.51 5.25
N ALA A 338 -10.41 27.34 4.80
CA ALA A 338 -11.01 26.63 3.67
C ALA A 338 -12.46 26.19 3.93
N ALA A 339 -12.79 25.84 5.19
CA ALA A 339 -14.14 25.47 5.60
C ALA A 339 -15.17 26.62 5.52
N ARG A 340 -14.70 27.87 5.43
CA ARG A 340 -15.58 29.06 5.30
C ARG A 340 -15.99 29.33 3.86
N LEU A 341 -15.33 28.72 2.90
CA LEU A 341 -15.64 28.89 1.49
C LEU A 341 -16.86 28.05 1.11
N GLU A 342 -17.74 28.61 0.32
CA GLU A 342 -18.81 27.84 -0.32
C GLU A 342 -18.23 26.91 -1.40
N VAL A 343 -18.96 25.85 -1.76
CA VAL A 343 -18.54 24.94 -2.83
C VAL A 343 -18.50 25.70 -4.17
N GLY A 344 -17.36 25.62 -4.86
CA GLY A 344 -17.14 26.32 -6.13
C GLY A 344 -16.79 27.80 -6.01
N GLU A 345 -16.79 28.41 -4.81
CA GLU A 345 -16.50 29.84 -4.61
C GLU A 345 -15.13 30.25 -5.14
N SER A 346 -14.12 29.38 -5.00
CA SER A 346 -12.75 29.67 -5.45
C SER A 346 -12.62 29.73 -6.97
N GLY A 347 -13.50 29.05 -7.73
CA GLY A 347 -13.36 28.85 -9.17
C GLY A 347 -12.14 28.04 -9.57
N LEU A 348 -11.50 27.35 -8.61
CA LEU A 348 -10.33 26.53 -8.84
C LEU A 348 -10.72 25.07 -9.11
N LEU A 349 -9.91 24.41 -9.96
CA LEU A 349 -9.98 22.97 -10.16
C LEU A 349 -8.56 22.40 -10.25
N ALA A 350 -8.33 21.23 -9.66
CA ALA A 350 -7.02 20.58 -9.70
C ALA A 350 -7.12 19.10 -10.09
N LEU A 351 -6.02 18.56 -10.65
CA LEU A 351 -5.77 17.12 -10.79
C LEU A 351 -4.75 16.71 -9.74
N ASP A 352 -5.05 15.68 -8.96
CA ASP A 352 -4.27 15.22 -7.79
C ASP A 352 -2.98 14.43 -8.13
N TRP A 353 -2.40 14.63 -9.32
CA TRP A 353 -1.33 13.78 -9.86
C TRP A 353 0.10 14.27 -9.55
N TRP A 354 0.35 14.86 -8.38
CA TRP A 354 1.69 15.33 -8.00
C TRP A 354 2.73 14.21 -7.96
N ASN A 355 2.28 12.96 -7.84
CA ASN A 355 3.12 11.76 -7.91
C ASN A 355 2.56 10.74 -8.93
N GLY A 356 2.11 11.22 -10.09
CA GLY A 356 1.46 10.40 -11.11
C GLY A 356 0.05 9.94 -10.72
N ASN A 357 -0.57 9.10 -11.55
CA ASN A 357 -1.87 8.48 -11.28
C ASN A 357 -1.72 6.95 -11.16
N ARG A 358 -2.00 6.40 -9.97
CA ARG A 358 -1.91 4.96 -9.71
C ARG A 358 -3.14 4.21 -10.23
N SER A 359 -4.32 4.69 -9.91
CA SER A 359 -5.61 4.20 -10.39
C SER A 359 -6.46 5.40 -10.81
N VAL A 360 -7.05 5.36 -11.98
CA VAL A 360 -7.33 4.27 -12.91
C VAL A 360 -6.39 4.29 -14.14
N LEU A 361 -5.55 5.32 -14.30
CA LEU A 361 -4.74 5.53 -15.50
C LEU A 361 -3.45 4.72 -15.52
N VAL A 362 -2.94 4.32 -14.36
CA VAL A 362 -1.69 3.58 -14.17
C VAL A 362 -0.52 4.25 -14.90
N ASP A 363 -0.36 5.55 -14.67
CA ASP A 363 0.61 6.38 -15.39
C ASP A 363 1.39 7.29 -14.41
N ALA A 364 2.64 6.91 -14.14
CA ALA A 364 3.56 7.65 -13.26
C ALA A 364 4.15 8.91 -13.94
N ASP A 365 3.94 9.11 -15.24
CA ASP A 365 4.44 10.27 -15.98
C ASP A 365 3.47 11.45 -16.02
N LEU A 366 2.28 11.26 -15.48
CA LEU A 366 1.33 12.35 -15.27
C LEU A 366 1.79 13.25 -14.11
N THR A 367 1.38 14.51 -14.14
CA THR A 367 1.77 15.52 -13.15
C THR A 367 0.56 16.32 -12.69
N GLY A 368 0.66 16.92 -11.50
CA GLY A 368 -0.39 17.79 -10.96
C GLY A 368 -0.74 18.96 -11.88
N LEU A 369 -1.99 19.40 -11.78
CA LEU A 369 -2.53 20.57 -12.48
C LEU A 369 -3.38 21.39 -11.52
N LEU A 370 -3.30 22.71 -11.61
CA LEU A 370 -4.21 23.66 -10.98
C LEU A 370 -4.62 24.70 -12.03
N ILE A 371 -5.91 24.90 -12.21
CA ILE A 371 -6.46 25.92 -13.11
C ILE A 371 -7.45 26.82 -12.38
N GLY A 372 -7.76 27.99 -12.97
CA GLY A 372 -8.68 28.97 -12.41
C GLY A 372 -8.03 30.03 -11.51
N ALA A 373 -6.73 29.95 -11.23
CA ALA A 373 -6.04 30.91 -10.37
C ALA A 373 -6.03 32.32 -10.97
N THR A 374 -6.26 33.30 -10.08
CA THR A 374 -6.27 34.74 -10.38
C THR A 374 -5.35 35.49 -9.42
N LEU A 375 -5.19 36.81 -9.60
CA LEU A 375 -4.40 37.65 -8.67
C LEU A 375 -5.00 37.74 -7.26
N SER A 376 -6.26 37.41 -7.08
CA SER A 376 -6.97 37.39 -5.80
C SER A 376 -6.96 36.02 -5.10
N THR A 377 -6.48 34.97 -5.77
CA THR A 377 -6.49 33.62 -5.22
C THR A 377 -5.66 33.51 -3.94
N LYS A 378 -6.22 32.93 -2.91
CA LYS A 378 -5.63 32.79 -1.57
C LYS A 378 -5.19 31.35 -1.31
N PRO A 379 -4.25 31.12 -0.37
CA PRO A 379 -3.77 29.79 -0.01
C PRO A 379 -4.86 28.80 0.42
N GLU A 380 -5.85 29.23 1.20
CA GLU A 380 -6.97 28.39 1.61
C GLU A 380 -7.85 27.94 0.47
N GLU A 381 -7.98 28.73 -0.59
CA GLU A 381 -8.73 28.37 -1.79
C GLU A 381 -8.02 27.25 -2.56
N ILE A 382 -6.67 27.36 -2.69
CA ILE A 382 -5.85 26.31 -3.28
C ILE A 382 -5.89 25.05 -2.42
N TYR A 383 -5.74 25.17 -1.09
CA TYR A 383 -5.78 24.05 -0.16
C TYR A 383 -7.09 23.27 -0.28
N ARG A 384 -8.24 23.96 -0.38
CA ARG A 384 -9.54 23.35 -0.63
C ARG A 384 -9.60 22.64 -1.98
N ALA A 385 -9.14 23.28 -3.05
CA ALA A 385 -9.12 22.68 -4.39
C ALA A 385 -8.25 21.42 -4.46
N LEU A 386 -7.15 21.36 -3.69
CA LEU A 386 -6.33 20.16 -3.57
C LEU A 386 -7.07 19.02 -2.82
N ILE A 387 -7.81 19.33 -1.77
CA ILE A 387 -8.67 18.34 -1.09
C ILE A 387 -9.74 17.83 -2.05
N GLU A 388 -10.45 18.72 -2.75
CA GLU A 388 -11.49 18.38 -3.72
C GLU A 388 -10.94 17.51 -4.86
N ALA A 389 -9.73 17.79 -5.36
CA ALA A 389 -9.06 16.98 -6.39
C ALA A 389 -8.84 15.52 -5.94
N THR A 390 -8.40 15.31 -4.69
CA THR A 390 -8.23 13.95 -4.16
C THR A 390 -9.58 13.23 -3.99
N ALA A 391 -10.64 13.96 -3.64
CA ALA A 391 -11.99 13.39 -3.56
C ALA A 391 -12.55 13.01 -4.95
N TYR A 392 -12.32 13.84 -5.98
CA TYR A 392 -12.69 13.50 -7.37
C TYR A 392 -11.94 12.26 -7.87
N GLY A 393 -10.64 12.16 -7.59
CA GLY A 393 -9.84 10.98 -7.92
C GLY A 393 -10.38 9.71 -7.26
N ALA A 394 -10.76 9.78 -5.98
CA ALA A 394 -11.40 8.67 -5.28
C ALA A 394 -12.76 8.30 -5.90
N ARG A 395 -13.58 9.30 -6.29
CA ARG A 395 -14.87 9.08 -6.96
C ARG A 395 -14.69 8.34 -8.29
N ILE A 396 -13.71 8.71 -9.13
CA ILE A 396 -13.43 7.98 -10.38
C ILE A 396 -13.12 6.51 -10.10
N ILE A 397 -12.33 6.22 -9.07
CA ILE A 397 -12.02 4.84 -8.68
C ILE A 397 -13.29 4.08 -8.29
N ILE A 398 -14.16 4.69 -7.47
CA ILE A 398 -15.41 4.08 -7.02
C ILE A 398 -16.36 3.81 -8.19
N GLU A 399 -16.58 4.80 -9.06
CA GLU A 399 -17.40 4.67 -10.26
C GLU A 399 -16.84 3.58 -11.20
N THR A 400 -15.52 3.50 -11.36
CA THR A 400 -14.88 2.43 -12.15
C THR A 400 -15.16 1.04 -11.58
N PHE A 401 -15.16 0.87 -10.25
CA PHE A 401 -15.56 -0.39 -9.62
C PHE A 401 -17.02 -0.73 -9.91
N GLN A 402 -17.92 0.23 -9.68
CA GLN A 402 -19.37 0.05 -9.87
C GLN A 402 -19.73 -0.28 -11.33
N ASP A 403 -19.13 0.44 -12.29
CA ASP A 403 -19.33 0.23 -13.73
C ASP A 403 -18.85 -1.15 -14.21
N ASN A 404 -17.91 -1.76 -13.49
CA ASN A 404 -17.40 -3.09 -13.79
C ASN A 404 -17.93 -4.20 -12.87
N GLY A 405 -19.06 -3.96 -12.20
CA GLY A 405 -19.81 -5.00 -11.47
C GLY A 405 -19.35 -5.23 -10.03
N VAL A 406 -18.49 -4.39 -9.48
CA VAL A 406 -18.08 -4.46 -8.06
C VAL A 406 -18.84 -3.38 -7.27
N PRO A 407 -19.88 -3.75 -6.50
CA PRO A 407 -20.75 -2.78 -5.85
C PRO A 407 -20.06 -2.06 -4.68
N VAL A 408 -20.32 -0.76 -4.55
CA VAL A 408 -19.89 0.06 -3.41
C VAL A 408 -21.07 0.91 -2.95
N HIS A 409 -21.51 0.70 -1.71
CA HIS A 409 -22.68 1.39 -1.12
C HIS A 409 -22.33 2.17 0.14
N GLU A 410 -21.24 1.82 0.80
CA GLU A 410 -20.77 2.45 2.03
C GLU A 410 -19.24 2.54 2.03
N LEU A 411 -18.71 3.61 2.58
CA LEU A 411 -17.28 3.82 2.74
C LEU A 411 -16.88 3.77 4.21
N VAL A 412 -15.72 3.16 4.47
CA VAL A 412 -15.08 3.21 5.78
C VAL A 412 -13.68 3.78 5.60
N ALA A 413 -13.39 4.86 6.30
CA ALA A 413 -12.07 5.49 6.27
C ALA A 413 -11.26 5.11 7.52
N CYS A 414 -9.96 4.93 7.33
CA CYS A 414 -8.99 4.77 8.41
C CYS A 414 -7.66 5.43 8.04
N GLY A 415 -6.71 5.46 8.96
CA GLY A 415 -5.43 6.14 8.79
C GLY A 415 -5.40 7.54 9.41
N GLY A 416 -4.35 8.30 9.14
CA GLY A 416 -4.10 9.55 9.84
C GLY A 416 -4.95 10.74 9.39
N LEU A 417 -5.38 10.79 8.13
CA LEU A 417 -6.16 11.92 7.61
C LEU A 417 -7.58 11.98 8.17
N PRO A 418 -8.35 10.88 8.25
CA PRO A 418 -9.69 10.89 8.86
C PRO A 418 -9.70 11.33 10.33
N GLU A 419 -8.60 11.14 11.04
CA GLU A 419 -8.46 11.57 12.42
C GLU A 419 -8.21 13.08 12.57
N LYS A 420 -7.61 13.70 11.57
CA LYS A 420 -7.03 15.04 11.68
C LYS A 420 -7.77 16.11 10.89
N ASN A 421 -8.50 15.75 9.83
CA ASN A 421 -9.09 16.71 8.90
C ASN A 421 -10.57 16.39 8.61
N LYS A 422 -11.44 17.07 9.35
CA LYS A 422 -12.91 16.91 9.23
C LYS A 422 -13.47 17.51 7.94
N LEU A 423 -12.90 18.61 7.46
CA LEU A 423 -13.29 19.22 6.20
C LEU A 423 -13.04 18.26 5.03
N LEU A 424 -11.85 17.62 5.00
CA LEU A 424 -11.54 16.62 3.99
C LEU A 424 -12.57 15.50 3.98
N MET A 425 -12.93 14.97 5.14
CA MET A 425 -13.88 13.86 5.24
C MET A 425 -15.29 14.28 4.77
N GLN A 426 -15.72 15.50 5.07
CA GLN A 426 -17.01 16.00 4.60
C GLN A 426 -16.99 16.23 3.08
N ILE A 427 -15.92 16.83 2.55
CA ILE A 427 -15.76 17.01 1.09
C ILE A 427 -15.80 15.65 0.36
N TYR A 428 -15.11 14.63 0.89
CA TYR A 428 -15.17 13.28 0.32
C TYR A 428 -16.59 12.72 0.30
N ALA A 429 -17.34 12.86 1.41
CA ALA A 429 -18.74 12.42 1.46
C ALA A 429 -19.60 13.16 0.43
N ASP A 430 -19.45 14.48 0.34
CA ASP A 430 -20.21 15.34 -0.56
C ASP A 430 -19.90 15.05 -2.05
N VAL A 431 -18.61 14.90 -2.39
CA VAL A 431 -18.14 14.62 -3.76
C VAL A 431 -18.56 13.23 -4.23
N ILE A 432 -18.41 12.22 -3.35
CA ILE A 432 -18.69 10.82 -3.70
C ILE A 432 -20.20 10.53 -3.64
N GLY A 433 -20.94 11.27 -2.83
CA GLY A 433 -22.38 11.06 -2.64
C GLY A 433 -22.72 9.84 -1.77
N LEU A 434 -21.75 9.29 -1.01
CA LEU A 434 -21.94 8.15 -0.13
C LEU A 434 -21.56 8.48 1.32
N PRO A 435 -22.24 7.87 2.32
CA PRO A 435 -21.85 8.04 3.72
C PRO A 435 -20.49 7.43 4.00
N ILE A 436 -19.69 8.11 4.83
CA ILE A 436 -18.37 7.66 5.25
C ILE A 436 -18.34 7.45 6.76
N LYS A 437 -18.07 6.24 7.20
CA LYS A 437 -17.77 5.88 8.59
C LYS A 437 -16.27 5.90 8.84
N VAL A 438 -15.85 6.03 10.09
CA VAL A 438 -14.44 6.06 10.47
C VAL A 438 -14.13 4.90 11.41
N SER A 439 -13.03 4.19 11.16
CA SER A 439 -12.53 3.14 12.07
C SER A 439 -12.22 3.74 13.45
N ALA A 440 -12.58 3.04 14.52
CA ALA A 440 -12.29 3.49 15.88
C ALA A 440 -10.81 3.32 16.25
N SER A 441 -10.09 2.39 15.61
CA SER A 441 -8.67 2.14 15.87
C SER A 441 -7.81 3.13 15.10
N GLN A 442 -6.92 3.83 15.81
CA GLN A 442 -5.86 4.65 15.19
C GLN A 442 -4.73 3.78 14.58
N GLN A 443 -4.62 2.53 15.02
CA GLN A 443 -3.64 1.56 14.56
C GLN A 443 -4.37 0.39 13.87
N THR A 444 -5.11 0.71 12.81
CA THR A 444 -6.02 -0.25 12.16
C THR A 444 -5.27 -1.44 11.57
N SER A 445 -4.10 -1.23 10.96
CA SER A 445 -3.27 -2.33 10.43
C SER A 445 -2.77 -3.25 11.56
N ALA A 446 -2.22 -2.69 12.64
CA ALA A 446 -1.77 -3.49 13.78
C ALA A 446 -2.92 -4.26 14.44
N LEU A 447 -4.14 -3.68 14.52
CA LEU A 447 -5.33 -4.38 14.99
C LEU A 447 -5.67 -5.54 14.06
N GLY A 448 -5.65 -5.33 12.75
CA GLY A 448 -5.91 -6.38 11.76
C GLY A 448 -4.90 -7.53 11.85
N ALA A 449 -3.61 -7.20 11.96
CA ALA A 449 -2.58 -8.21 12.20
C ALA A 449 -2.85 -9.01 13.49
N ALA A 450 -3.19 -8.34 14.60
CA ALA A 450 -3.55 -8.98 15.86
C ALA A 450 -4.79 -9.90 15.73
N MET A 451 -5.79 -9.49 14.93
CA MET A 451 -6.97 -10.31 14.65
C MET A 451 -6.59 -11.61 13.93
N PHE A 452 -5.71 -11.55 12.92
CA PHE A 452 -5.18 -12.75 12.25
C PHE A 452 -4.33 -13.61 13.20
N GLY A 453 -3.57 -13.00 14.11
CA GLY A 453 -2.88 -13.69 15.20
C GLY A 453 -3.84 -14.47 16.11
N ALA A 454 -4.96 -13.86 16.48
CA ALA A 454 -6.00 -14.49 17.31
C ALA A 454 -6.73 -15.64 16.56
N VAL A 455 -6.92 -15.50 15.24
CA VAL A 455 -7.46 -16.59 14.39
C VAL A 455 -6.48 -17.76 14.33
N ALA A 456 -5.19 -17.48 14.11
CA ALA A 456 -4.15 -18.52 14.07
C ALA A 456 -3.98 -19.27 15.41
N ALA A 457 -4.27 -18.61 16.53
CA ALA A 457 -4.32 -19.24 17.85
C ALA A 457 -5.51 -20.19 18.01
N GLY A 458 -6.65 -19.85 17.40
CA GLY A 458 -7.87 -20.66 17.42
C GLY A 458 -8.68 -20.55 18.71
N GLN A 459 -9.95 -20.94 18.65
CA GLN A 459 -10.90 -20.80 19.75
C GLN A 459 -10.50 -21.57 21.02
N ALA A 460 -9.84 -22.73 20.85
CA ALA A 460 -9.43 -23.54 21.97
C ALA A 460 -8.44 -22.86 22.93
N THR A 461 -7.71 -21.84 22.44
CA THR A 461 -6.77 -21.06 23.25
C THR A 461 -7.28 -19.65 23.58
N GLY A 462 -8.56 -19.36 23.33
CA GLY A 462 -9.17 -18.06 23.56
C GLY A 462 -9.19 -17.13 22.34
N GLY A 463 -8.74 -17.60 21.18
CA GLY A 463 -8.83 -16.88 19.92
C GLY A 463 -10.16 -17.13 19.17
N TYR A 464 -10.14 -17.04 17.83
CA TYR A 464 -11.34 -17.14 17.00
C TYR A 464 -11.19 -18.22 15.92
N ASN A 465 -12.34 -18.72 15.41
CA ASN A 465 -12.34 -19.71 14.33
C ASN A 465 -12.18 -19.08 12.95
N SER A 466 -12.49 -17.78 12.82
CA SER A 466 -12.43 -17.06 11.57
C SER A 466 -12.14 -15.57 11.79
N ILE A 467 -11.66 -14.91 10.72
CA ILE A 467 -11.48 -13.45 10.72
C ILE A 467 -12.83 -12.71 10.86
N TYR A 468 -13.92 -13.35 10.42
CA TYR A 468 -15.29 -12.84 10.60
C TYR A 468 -15.69 -12.74 12.07
N ASP A 469 -15.37 -13.78 12.85
CA ASP A 469 -15.65 -13.81 14.28
C ASP A 469 -14.76 -12.82 15.03
N ALA A 470 -13.49 -12.74 14.66
CA ALA A 470 -12.56 -11.77 15.21
C ALA A 470 -13.03 -10.32 14.93
N ALA A 471 -13.45 -10.02 13.70
CA ALA A 471 -13.92 -8.69 13.32
C ALA A 471 -15.14 -8.24 14.11
N LYS A 472 -16.11 -9.13 14.35
CA LYS A 472 -17.32 -8.81 15.15
C LYS A 472 -17.03 -8.37 16.58
N VAL A 473 -15.90 -8.83 17.14
CA VAL A 473 -15.56 -8.59 18.55
C VAL A 473 -14.47 -7.54 18.71
N MET A 474 -13.49 -7.53 17.82
CA MET A 474 -12.29 -6.70 17.97
C MET A 474 -12.35 -5.40 17.16
N ALA A 475 -13.07 -5.38 16.02
CA ALA A 475 -13.16 -4.20 15.15
C ALA A 475 -14.37 -3.34 15.49
N HIS A 476 -14.16 -2.03 15.57
CA HIS A 476 -15.20 -1.06 15.89
C HIS A 476 -15.10 0.16 14.98
N LEU A 477 -16.24 0.83 14.78
CA LEU A 477 -16.34 2.12 14.13
C LEU A 477 -16.61 3.20 15.16
N LYS A 478 -16.24 4.45 14.83
CA LYS A 478 -16.66 5.62 15.61
C LYS A 478 -18.16 5.86 15.44
N ASP A 479 -18.77 6.52 16.41
CA ASP A 479 -20.17 6.98 16.30
C ASP A 479 -20.30 8.10 15.25
N GLU A 480 -19.23 8.87 15.01
CA GLU A 480 -19.17 9.94 14.03
C GLU A 480 -19.20 9.36 12.60
N MET A 481 -20.09 9.92 11.78
CA MET A 481 -20.27 9.56 10.37
C MET A 481 -20.41 10.83 9.54
N TYR A 482 -19.77 10.87 8.37
CA TYR A 482 -19.92 11.95 7.41
C TYR A 482 -21.00 11.59 6.40
N ILE A 483 -22.07 12.38 6.38
CA ILE A 483 -23.21 12.20 5.48
C ILE A 483 -23.12 13.26 4.38
N PRO A 484 -23.34 12.91 3.09
CA PRO A 484 -23.36 13.88 2.00
C PRO A 484 -24.35 15.00 2.27
N ASN A 485 -23.92 16.26 2.11
CA ASN A 485 -24.81 17.41 2.19
C ASN A 485 -25.54 17.59 0.85
N PRO A 486 -26.89 17.46 0.82
CA PRO A 486 -27.68 17.59 -0.42
C PRO A 486 -27.49 18.93 -1.13
N ASP A 487 -27.23 20.01 -0.38
CA ASP A 487 -27.09 21.36 -0.94
C ASP A 487 -25.79 21.50 -1.75
N ASN A 488 -24.75 20.70 -1.42
CA ASN A 488 -23.45 20.70 -2.08
C ASN A 488 -23.41 19.81 -3.32
N LEU A 489 -24.24 18.76 -3.38
CA LEU A 489 -24.18 17.73 -4.43
C LEU A 489 -24.26 18.31 -5.84
N SER A 490 -25.18 19.23 -6.10
CA SER A 490 -25.39 19.78 -7.44
C SER A 490 -24.18 20.56 -7.96
N VAL A 491 -23.47 21.27 -7.09
CA VAL A 491 -22.26 22.02 -7.46
C VAL A 491 -21.08 21.07 -7.65
N TYR A 492 -20.94 20.08 -6.78
CA TYR A 492 -19.90 19.07 -6.94
C TYR A 492 -20.09 18.21 -8.19
N GLU A 493 -21.31 17.93 -8.64
CA GLU A 493 -21.55 17.27 -9.94
C GLU A 493 -21.02 18.10 -11.12
N LEU A 494 -21.22 19.43 -11.11
CA LEU A 494 -20.68 20.31 -12.15
C LEU A 494 -19.14 20.32 -12.13
N LEU A 495 -18.54 20.47 -10.95
CA LEU A 495 -17.08 20.47 -10.79
C LEU A 495 -16.47 19.11 -11.16
N PHE A 496 -17.14 18.02 -10.81
CA PHE A 496 -16.70 16.68 -11.16
C PHE A 496 -16.74 16.44 -12.68
N ALA A 497 -17.75 16.94 -13.38
CA ALA A 497 -17.82 16.86 -14.84
C ALA A 497 -16.62 17.58 -15.52
N GLU A 498 -16.23 18.75 -14.98
CA GLU A 498 -15.04 19.45 -15.45
C GLU A 498 -13.74 18.70 -15.08
N TYR A 499 -13.67 18.10 -13.88
CA TYR A 499 -12.56 17.25 -13.49
C TYR A 499 -12.41 16.06 -14.44
N VAL A 500 -13.48 15.34 -14.78
CA VAL A 500 -13.46 14.22 -15.73
C VAL A 500 -12.98 14.69 -17.11
N THR A 501 -13.41 15.88 -17.56
CA THR A 501 -12.95 16.46 -18.82
C THR A 501 -11.43 16.65 -18.84
N LEU A 502 -10.84 17.21 -17.78
CA LEU A 502 -9.40 17.38 -17.68
C LEU A 502 -8.67 16.06 -17.48
N HIS A 503 -9.23 15.17 -16.64
CA HIS A 503 -8.69 13.83 -16.40
C HIS A 503 -8.55 13.05 -17.71
N ASP A 504 -9.58 13.02 -18.55
CA ASP A 504 -9.54 12.30 -19.81
C ASP A 504 -8.67 13.00 -20.85
N TYR A 505 -8.69 14.34 -20.90
CA TYR A 505 -7.87 15.11 -21.83
C TYR A 505 -6.36 14.89 -21.63
N PHE A 506 -5.89 14.87 -20.38
CA PHE A 506 -4.47 14.64 -20.07
C PHE A 506 -4.13 13.17 -19.85
N GLY A 507 -5.03 12.40 -19.24
CA GLY A 507 -4.75 11.02 -18.82
C GLY A 507 -5.02 9.97 -19.89
N ARG A 508 -5.98 10.21 -20.81
CA ARG A 508 -6.37 9.24 -21.85
C ARG A 508 -5.86 9.59 -23.25
N GLY A 509 -4.82 10.42 -23.34
CA GLY A 509 -4.08 10.67 -24.58
C GLY A 509 -4.58 11.85 -25.41
N GLY A 510 -5.51 12.66 -24.95
CA GLY A 510 -5.92 13.90 -25.63
C GLY A 510 -4.79 14.93 -25.73
N ASN A 511 -3.93 14.99 -24.71
CA ASN A 511 -2.75 15.86 -24.70
C ASN A 511 -1.62 15.29 -23.82
N SER A 512 -0.46 15.09 -24.40
CA SER A 512 0.74 14.57 -23.71
C SER A 512 1.69 15.66 -23.20
N VAL A 513 1.21 16.89 -22.95
CA VAL A 513 2.07 18.01 -22.49
C VAL A 513 2.80 17.68 -21.20
N MET A 514 2.17 17.00 -20.22
CA MET A 514 2.80 16.63 -18.95
C MET A 514 4.04 15.76 -19.19
N LYS A 515 3.93 14.72 -20.03
CA LYS A 515 5.04 13.84 -20.41
C LYS A 515 6.15 14.58 -21.17
N ARG A 516 5.79 15.49 -22.08
CA ARG A 516 6.79 16.33 -22.79
C ARG A 516 7.54 17.24 -21.83
N LEU A 517 6.87 17.88 -20.86
CA LEU A 517 7.52 18.71 -19.85
C LEU A 517 8.47 17.90 -18.97
N LYS A 518 8.07 16.69 -18.57
CA LYS A 518 8.93 15.76 -17.80
C LYS A 518 10.19 15.38 -18.60
N ALA A 519 10.05 15.08 -19.88
CA ALA A 519 11.18 14.80 -20.78
C ALA A 519 12.11 16.03 -20.95
N ILE A 520 11.57 17.24 -21.11
CA ILE A 520 12.35 18.48 -21.16
C ILE A 520 13.14 18.67 -19.86
N LYS A 521 12.50 18.49 -18.71
CA LYS A 521 13.15 18.58 -17.38
C LYS A 521 14.29 17.57 -17.25
N ALA A 522 14.09 16.33 -17.66
CA ALA A 522 15.11 15.27 -17.61
C ALA A 522 16.32 15.62 -18.50
N ASN A 523 16.08 16.16 -19.71
CA ASN A 523 17.15 16.57 -20.61
C ASN A 523 17.93 17.81 -20.10
N ALA A 524 17.28 18.73 -19.41
CA ALA A 524 17.93 19.91 -18.85
C ALA A 524 18.79 19.63 -17.61
N ARG A 525 18.63 18.44 -16.99
CA ARG A 525 19.40 18.00 -15.82
C ARG A 525 20.61 17.10 -16.16
N LYS A 526 20.70 16.67 -17.42
CA LYS A 526 21.88 15.98 -17.97
C LYS A 526 22.95 17.00 -18.37
#